data_5da9cd46e08875c2a2f7698b9955508a
#
_entry.id   5da9cd46e08875c2a2f7698b9955508a
#
_cell.length_a   1.000
_cell.length_b   1.000
_cell.length_c   1.000
_cell.angle_alpha   90.00
_cell.angle_beta   90.00
_cell.angle_gamma   90.00
#
_symmetry.space_group_name_H-M   'P 1'
#
loop_
_entity.id
_entity.type
_entity.pdbx_description
1 polymer ?
#
loop_
_entity_poly.entity_id
_entity_poly.type
_entity_poly.pdbx_seq_one_letter_code
_entity_poly.pdbx_strand_id
1 'polypeptide(L)'
;PDPLSVISIRDTVRPDGAQARTRYQVCQRFQRPEGPFSLLAVWLDTGRKHQIRIHLAYLGHPIVGDKLYGWDERLYLDFAGRRLTAAQQAQLLVPCQALHAERLWLPWQGVEREFRSPPEPWFDALLRGEEVPWTGDPYDPDRPGL
;
A
#
# COMPACT_ATOMS: atom_id res chain seq x y z
N PRO A 1 -0.72 16.43 9.31
CA PRO A 1 -1.74 15.50 9.82
C PRO A 1 -3.14 15.78 9.22
N ASP A 2 -3.96 14.75 9.18
CA ASP A 2 -5.37 14.85 8.77
C ASP A 2 -6.20 15.37 9.97
N PRO A 3 -6.80 16.56 9.89
CA PRO A 3 -7.53 17.16 11.02
C PRO A 3 -8.87 16.44 11.30
N LEU A 4 -9.34 15.60 10.39
CA LEU A 4 -10.61 14.86 10.53
C LEU A 4 -10.41 13.44 11.06
N SER A 5 -9.15 12.96 11.13
CA SER A 5 -8.82 11.63 11.60
C SER A 5 -8.56 11.58 13.11
N VAL A 6 -9.01 10.52 13.75
CA VAL A 6 -8.64 10.20 15.14
C VAL A 6 -7.23 9.60 15.25
N ILE A 7 -6.59 9.30 14.11
CA ILE A 7 -5.26 8.69 14.05
C ILE A 7 -4.21 9.79 13.79
N SER A 8 -3.43 10.10 14.79
CA SER A 8 -2.46 11.22 14.79
C SER A 8 -1.37 11.09 13.71
N ILE A 9 -1.04 9.88 13.29
CA ILE A 9 -0.02 9.64 12.24
C ILE A 9 -0.57 9.68 10.83
N ARG A 10 -1.90 9.79 10.66
CA ARG A 10 -2.55 9.90 9.36
C ARG A 10 -2.36 11.30 8.81
N ASP A 11 -1.90 11.37 7.57
CA ASP A 11 -1.75 12.61 6.82
C ASP A 11 -2.79 12.67 5.69
N THR A 12 -3.03 13.86 5.13
CA THR A 12 -3.94 14.05 4.00
C THR A 12 -3.41 15.10 3.03
N VAL A 13 -3.99 15.17 1.83
CA VAL A 13 -3.72 16.23 0.87
C VAL A 13 -4.37 17.53 1.36
N ARG A 14 -3.58 18.61 1.41
CA ARG A 14 -4.03 19.93 1.88
C ARG A 14 -3.41 21.05 1.04
N PRO A 15 -4.10 22.20 0.87
CA PRO A 15 -3.57 23.36 0.14
C PRO A 15 -2.27 23.92 0.73
N ASP A 16 -2.12 23.83 2.06
CA ASP A 16 -0.95 24.29 2.82
C ASP A 16 0.07 23.15 3.08
N GLY A 17 -0.13 22.00 2.44
CA GLY A 17 0.74 20.84 2.55
C GLY A 17 2.06 21.00 1.79
N ALA A 18 3.05 20.16 2.15
CA ALA A 18 4.29 20.08 1.39
C ALA A 18 4.02 19.61 -0.04
N GLN A 19 4.67 20.25 -1.02
CA GLN A 19 4.55 19.81 -2.41
C GLN A 19 4.96 18.34 -2.57
N ALA A 20 4.10 17.60 -3.27
CA ALA A 20 4.32 16.18 -3.58
C ALA A 20 3.80 15.88 -4.98
N ARG A 21 4.58 15.12 -5.75
CA ARG A 21 4.21 14.72 -7.11
C ARG A 21 4.38 13.22 -7.29
N THR A 22 3.31 12.56 -7.69
CA THR A 22 3.24 11.15 -8.05
C THR A 22 2.73 11.02 -9.47
N ARG A 23 3.46 10.31 -10.33
CA ARG A 23 2.98 9.91 -11.65
C ARG A 23 2.54 8.47 -11.60
N TYR A 24 1.50 8.12 -12.33
CA TYR A 24 1.07 6.73 -12.43
C TYR A 24 0.56 6.39 -13.83
N GLN A 25 0.59 5.11 -14.13
CA GLN A 25 0.02 4.53 -15.34
C GLN A 25 -0.74 3.27 -14.96
N VAL A 26 -1.94 3.10 -15.52
CA VAL A 26 -2.68 1.85 -15.38
C VAL A 26 -2.05 0.80 -16.29
N CYS A 27 -1.46 -0.25 -15.71
CA CYS A 27 -0.85 -1.36 -16.42
C CYS A 27 -1.89 -2.41 -16.80
N GLN A 28 -2.82 -2.69 -15.88
CA GLN A 28 -3.84 -3.71 -16.05
C GLN A 28 -5.10 -3.33 -15.29
N ARG A 29 -6.26 -3.66 -15.84
CA ARG A 29 -7.54 -3.72 -15.11
C ARG A 29 -7.99 -5.16 -15.03
N PHE A 30 -8.47 -5.57 -13.89
CA PHE A 30 -8.94 -6.93 -13.66
C PHE A 30 -10.14 -6.95 -12.74
N GLN A 31 -10.90 -8.03 -12.83
CA GLN A 31 -12.11 -8.24 -12.03
C GLN A 31 -11.84 -9.31 -10.99
N ARG A 32 -12.31 -9.06 -9.76
CA ARG A 32 -12.34 -10.01 -8.66
C ARG A 32 -13.79 -10.14 -8.15
N PRO A 33 -14.11 -11.14 -7.32
CA PRO A 33 -15.42 -11.22 -6.68
C PRO A 33 -15.80 -9.96 -5.89
N GLU A 34 -14.78 -9.28 -5.31
CA GLU A 34 -14.94 -8.07 -4.51
C GLU A 34 -15.14 -6.80 -5.34
N GLY A 35 -14.91 -6.86 -6.66
CA GLY A 35 -15.13 -5.74 -7.57
C GLY A 35 -14.01 -5.54 -8.60
N PRO A 36 -14.01 -4.38 -9.28
CA PRO A 36 -12.99 -4.01 -10.26
C PRO A 36 -11.74 -3.47 -9.57
N PHE A 37 -10.57 -3.91 -10.05
CA PHE A 37 -9.25 -3.49 -9.58
C PHE A 37 -8.35 -3.02 -10.71
N SER A 38 -7.29 -2.32 -10.36
CA SER A 38 -6.26 -1.89 -11.32
C SER A 38 -4.87 -2.09 -10.74
N LEU A 39 -3.97 -2.62 -11.56
CA LEU A 39 -2.54 -2.60 -11.32
C LEU A 39 -1.97 -1.30 -11.88
N LEU A 40 -1.24 -0.56 -11.05
CA LEU A 40 -0.59 0.68 -11.43
C LEU A 40 0.93 0.55 -11.39
N ALA A 41 1.61 1.09 -12.41
CA ALA A 41 3.00 1.51 -12.29
C ALA A 41 3.03 2.94 -11.74
N VAL A 42 3.88 3.20 -10.74
CA VAL A 42 3.92 4.47 -10.02
C VAL A 42 5.36 4.99 -9.98
N TRP A 43 5.55 6.28 -10.29
CA TRP A 43 6.82 6.98 -10.20
C TRP A 43 6.71 8.16 -9.24
N LEU A 44 7.71 8.30 -8.39
CA LEU A 44 7.80 9.36 -7.40
C LEU A 44 8.79 10.45 -7.86
N ASP A 45 8.30 11.65 -8.14
CA ASP A 45 9.14 12.82 -8.36
C ASP A 45 9.54 13.49 -7.01
N THR A 46 8.85 13.14 -5.94
CA THR A 46 9.10 13.51 -4.54
C THR A 46 8.92 12.29 -3.64
N GLY A 47 9.60 12.21 -2.50
CA GLY A 47 9.53 11.09 -1.57
C GLY A 47 8.99 11.50 -0.19
N ARG A 48 7.71 11.88 -0.09
CA ARG A 48 7.09 12.20 1.20
C ARG A 48 6.59 10.94 1.90
N LYS A 49 6.47 11.01 3.22
CA LYS A 49 5.92 9.92 4.04
C LYS A 49 4.55 9.50 3.49
N HIS A 50 4.36 8.22 3.23
CA HIS A 50 3.12 7.61 2.74
C HIS A 50 2.57 8.21 1.43
N GLN A 51 3.37 8.91 0.65
CA GLN A 51 2.93 9.74 -0.48
C GLN A 51 2.00 9.00 -1.44
N ILE A 52 2.37 7.82 -1.92
CA ILE A 52 1.54 7.04 -2.87
C ILE A 52 0.20 6.69 -2.22
N ARG A 53 0.22 6.22 -0.98
CA ARG A 53 -0.96 5.81 -0.23
C ARG A 53 -1.95 6.96 -0.06
N ILE A 54 -1.45 8.13 0.35
CA ILE A 54 -2.25 9.36 0.53
C ILE A 54 -2.83 9.82 -0.81
N HIS A 55 -2.04 9.88 -1.87
CA HIS A 55 -2.49 10.37 -3.17
C HIS A 55 -3.55 9.46 -3.78
N LEU A 56 -3.37 8.14 -3.74
CA LEU A 56 -4.36 7.21 -4.28
C LEU A 56 -5.65 7.20 -3.46
N ALA A 57 -5.56 7.26 -2.12
CA ALA A 57 -6.73 7.39 -1.26
C ALA A 57 -7.49 8.70 -1.52
N TYR A 58 -6.78 9.82 -1.69
CA TYR A 58 -7.38 11.12 -2.03
C TYR A 58 -8.13 11.10 -3.38
N LEU A 59 -7.65 10.33 -4.34
CA LEU A 59 -8.32 10.11 -5.64
C LEU A 59 -9.52 9.14 -5.54
N GLY A 60 -9.83 8.59 -4.37
CA GLY A 60 -10.88 7.60 -4.19
C GLY A 60 -10.50 6.18 -4.60
N HIS A 61 -9.21 5.91 -4.75
CA HIS A 61 -8.66 4.60 -5.15
C HIS A 61 -7.58 4.12 -4.17
N PRO A 62 -7.93 3.84 -2.91
CA PRO A 62 -6.96 3.41 -1.91
C PRO A 62 -6.28 2.10 -2.31
N ILE A 63 -5.06 1.90 -1.82
CA ILE A 63 -4.31 0.67 -2.08
C ILE A 63 -4.98 -0.51 -1.35
N VAL A 64 -5.08 -1.65 -2.01
CA VAL A 64 -5.60 -2.90 -1.42
C VAL A 64 -4.78 -3.26 -0.18
N GLY A 65 -5.45 -3.63 0.91
CA GLY A 65 -4.82 -3.99 2.18
C GLY A 65 -4.33 -2.80 3.02
N ASP A 66 -4.53 -1.56 2.55
CA ASP A 66 -4.14 -0.37 3.31
C ASP A 66 -5.12 -0.08 4.46
N LYS A 67 -4.68 -0.33 5.68
CA LYS A 67 -5.48 -0.16 6.89
C LYS A 67 -5.62 1.29 7.31
N LEU A 68 -4.59 2.13 7.01
CA LEU A 68 -4.54 3.52 7.47
C LEU A 68 -5.22 4.48 6.49
N TYR A 69 -5.06 4.26 5.18
CA TYR A 69 -5.60 5.11 4.11
C TYR A 69 -6.69 4.39 3.28
N GLY A 70 -7.13 3.20 3.72
CA GLY A 70 -8.26 2.49 3.13
C GLY A 70 -9.61 3.17 3.41
N TRP A 71 -10.69 2.45 3.15
CA TRP A 71 -12.06 2.97 3.29
C TRP A 71 -12.50 3.21 4.75
N ASP A 72 -11.92 2.49 5.72
CA ASP A 72 -12.24 2.63 7.15
C ASP A 72 -10.95 2.67 7.97
N GLU A 73 -10.64 3.82 8.53
CA GLU A 73 -9.44 4.00 9.36
C GLU A 73 -9.48 3.22 10.69
N ARG A 74 -10.67 2.76 11.12
CA ARG A 74 -10.80 1.90 12.31
C ARG A 74 -10.08 0.57 12.13
N LEU A 75 -9.93 0.09 10.88
CA LEU A 75 -9.12 -1.09 10.57
C LEU A 75 -7.67 -0.94 11.05
N TYR A 76 -7.12 0.27 11.02
CA TYR A 76 -5.78 0.53 11.55
C TYR A 76 -5.74 0.41 13.08
N LEU A 77 -6.74 0.93 13.78
CA LEU A 77 -6.83 0.83 15.25
C LEU A 77 -7.00 -0.63 15.71
N ASP A 78 -7.83 -1.40 15.01
CA ASP A 78 -8.03 -2.81 15.31
C ASP A 78 -6.80 -3.65 14.99
N PHE A 79 -6.10 -3.33 13.90
CA PHE A 79 -4.83 -3.94 13.57
C PHE A 79 -3.75 -3.64 14.62
N ALA A 80 -3.56 -2.37 14.98
CA ALA A 80 -2.60 -1.96 16.01
C ALA A 80 -2.90 -2.58 17.38
N GLY A 81 -4.20 -2.78 17.69
CA GLY A 81 -4.66 -3.46 18.89
C GLY A 81 -4.68 -4.99 18.79
N ARG A 82 -4.24 -5.59 17.70
CA ARG A 82 -4.31 -7.04 17.42
C ARG A 82 -5.74 -7.61 17.55
N ARG A 83 -6.73 -6.86 17.09
CA ARG A 83 -8.17 -7.19 17.21
C ARG A 83 -8.88 -7.35 15.87
N LEU A 84 -8.14 -7.42 14.74
CA LEU A 84 -8.76 -7.64 13.44
C LEU A 84 -9.56 -8.95 13.43
N THR A 85 -10.83 -8.82 13.10
CA THR A 85 -11.71 -9.97 12.89
C THR A 85 -11.50 -10.61 11.52
N ALA A 86 -11.94 -11.87 11.34
CA ALA A 86 -11.88 -12.54 10.04
C ALA A 86 -12.66 -11.76 8.95
N ALA A 87 -13.78 -11.11 9.28
CA ALA A 87 -14.52 -10.28 8.35
C ALA A 87 -13.73 -9.05 7.89
N GLN A 88 -13.01 -8.38 8.82
CA GLN A 88 -12.14 -7.26 8.49
C GLN A 88 -10.91 -7.69 7.67
N GLN A 89 -10.36 -8.87 7.94
CA GLN A 89 -9.29 -9.46 7.13
C GLN A 89 -9.77 -9.74 5.71
N ALA A 90 -10.95 -10.33 5.55
CA ALA A 90 -11.57 -10.57 4.25
C ALA A 90 -11.80 -9.25 3.47
N GLN A 91 -12.21 -8.18 4.15
CA GLN A 91 -12.38 -6.85 3.54
C GLN A 91 -11.05 -6.25 3.06
N LEU A 92 -9.96 -6.50 3.76
CA LEU A 92 -8.62 -6.02 3.40
C LEU A 92 -8.00 -6.81 2.25
N LEU A 93 -8.43 -8.05 2.02
CA LEU A 93 -7.97 -9.02 1.00
C LEU A 93 -6.53 -9.52 1.21
N VAL A 94 -5.64 -8.68 1.71
CA VAL A 94 -4.22 -9.00 1.92
C VAL A 94 -3.72 -8.43 3.26
N PRO A 95 -2.72 -9.07 3.87
CA PRO A 95 -2.25 -8.69 5.21
C PRO A 95 -1.51 -7.34 5.28
N CYS A 96 -1.00 -6.84 4.17
CA CYS A 96 -0.30 -5.55 4.08
C CYS A 96 -0.79 -4.77 2.84
N GLN A 97 -0.45 -3.50 2.74
CA GLN A 97 -0.76 -2.72 1.54
C GLN A 97 -0.09 -3.34 0.30
N ALA A 98 -0.86 -3.56 -0.77
CA ALA A 98 -0.38 -4.09 -2.04
C ALA A 98 0.45 -3.04 -2.79
N LEU A 99 1.63 -2.73 -2.24
CA LEU A 99 2.57 -1.77 -2.77
C LEU A 99 3.97 -2.38 -2.76
N HIS A 100 4.56 -2.55 -3.95
CA HIS A 100 5.86 -3.16 -4.15
C HIS A 100 6.83 -2.18 -4.79
N ALA A 101 8.06 -2.10 -4.28
CA ALA A 101 9.15 -1.32 -4.87
C ALA A 101 9.92 -2.17 -5.88
N GLU A 102 9.45 -2.19 -7.15
CA GLU A 102 10.03 -3.02 -8.20
C GLU A 102 11.42 -2.57 -8.61
N ARG A 103 11.63 -1.24 -8.68
CA ARG A 103 12.87 -0.66 -9.18
C ARG A 103 13.29 0.54 -8.37
N LEU A 104 14.60 0.66 -8.17
CA LEU A 104 15.23 1.80 -7.53
C LEU A 104 16.48 2.18 -8.30
N TRP A 105 16.62 3.46 -8.67
CA TRP A 105 17.85 4.03 -9.23
C TRP A 105 18.48 4.93 -8.18
N LEU A 106 19.73 4.72 -7.92
CA LEU A 106 20.51 5.57 -7.01
C LEU A 106 21.99 5.58 -7.39
N PRO A 107 22.71 6.68 -7.09
CA PRO A 107 24.15 6.70 -7.21
C PRO A 107 24.78 5.78 -6.17
N TRP A 108 25.51 4.78 -6.64
CA TRP A 108 26.22 3.84 -5.82
C TRP A 108 27.69 3.80 -6.26
N GLN A 109 28.63 4.12 -5.35
CA GLN A 109 30.06 4.20 -5.65
C GLN A 109 30.38 5.10 -6.86
N GLY A 110 29.70 6.24 -6.99
CA GLY A 110 29.91 7.21 -8.07
C GLY A 110 29.29 6.86 -9.42
N VAL A 111 28.56 5.74 -9.51
CA VAL A 111 27.86 5.30 -10.73
C VAL A 111 26.38 5.14 -10.43
N GLU A 112 25.51 5.62 -11.33
CA GLU A 112 24.08 5.37 -11.23
C GLU A 112 23.79 3.89 -11.47
N ARG A 113 23.12 3.25 -10.52
CA ARG A 113 22.75 1.83 -10.58
C ARG A 113 21.26 1.64 -10.43
N GLU A 114 20.75 0.69 -11.19
CA GLU A 114 19.41 0.16 -11.05
C GLU A 114 19.43 -1.08 -10.16
N PHE A 115 18.55 -1.08 -9.15
CA PHE A 115 18.25 -2.23 -8.32
C PHE A 115 16.84 -2.68 -8.63
N ARG A 116 16.63 -3.98 -8.77
CA ARG A 116 15.32 -4.59 -9.04
C ARG A 116 15.00 -5.63 -7.98
N SER A 117 13.73 -5.69 -7.62
CA SER A 117 13.18 -6.74 -6.76
C SER A 117 11.91 -7.30 -7.42
N PRO A 118 11.78 -8.61 -7.63
CA PRO A 118 10.52 -9.17 -8.08
C PRO A 118 9.46 -9.03 -6.96
N PRO A 119 8.17 -8.95 -7.31
CA PRO A 119 7.11 -8.97 -6.30
C PRO A 119 7.09 -10.31 -5.57
N GLU A 120 6.57 -10.28 -4.35
CA GLU A 120 6.32 -11.49 -3.58
C GLU A 120 5.21 -12.34 -4.24
N PRO A 121 5.23 -13.69 -4.09
CA PRO A 121 4.25 -14.57 -4.75
C PRO A 121 2.78 -14.23 -4.46
N TRP A 122 2.48 -13.71 -3.26
CA TRP A 122 1.12 -13.30 -2.90
C TRP A 122 0.61 -12.12 -3.74
N PHE A 123 1.51 -11.26 -4.23
CA PHE A 123 1.13 -10.13 -5.10
C PHE A 123 0.60 -10.65 -6.45
N ASP A 124 1.27 -11.64 -7.03
CA ASP A 124 0.81 -12.29 -8.26
C ASP A 124 -0.48 -13.08 -8.04
N ALA A 125 -0.63 -13.75 -6.88
CA ALA A 125 -1.86 -14.43 -6.51
C ALA A 125 -3.05 -13.45 -6.44
N LEU A 126 -2.83 -12.27 -5.82
CA LEU A 126 -3.83 -11.20 -5.78
C LEU A 126 -4.26 -10.79 -7.19
N LEU A 127 -3.31 -10.60 -8.13
CA LEU A 127 -3.61 -10.21 -9.51
C LEU A 127 -4.38 -11.27 -10.29
N ARG A 128 -4.14 -12.55 -10.00
CA ARG A 128 -4.89 -13.67 -10.62
C ARG A 128 -6.27 -13.91 -10.01
N GLY A 129 -6.65 -13.14 -8.98
CA GLY A 129 -7.93 -13.31 -8.29
C GLY A 129 -7.94 -14.44 -7.26
N GLU A 130 -6.77 -14.99 -6.93
CA GLU A 130 -6.62 -16.03 -5.93
C GLU A 130 -6.74 -15.46 -4.50
N GLU A 131 -7.10 -16.33 -3.56
CA GLU A 131 -7.08 -15.98 -2.13
C GLU A 131 -5.63 -15.83 -1.65
N VAL A 132 -5.35 -14.75 -0.91
CA VAL A 132 -4.05 -14.54 -0.27
C VAL A 132 -4.18 -14.88 1.21
N PRO A 133 -3.52 -15.95 1.66
CA PRO A 133 -3.60 -16.35 3.07
C PRO A 133 -3.04 -15.29 4.01
N TRP A 134 -3.71 -15.05 5.12
CA TRP A 134 -3.20 -14.27 6.24
C TRP A 134 -2.22 -15.12 7.06
N THR A 135 -1.06 -15.41 6.49
CA THR A 135 -0.01 -16.20 7.14
C THR A 135 0.87 -15.28 7.98
N GLY A 136 0.64 -15.27 9.29
CA GLY A 136 1.46 -14.55 10.26
C GLY A 136 1.21 -13.03 10.31
N ASP A 137 1.77 -12.40 11.31
CA ASP A 137 1.87 -10.94 11.41
C ASP A 137 2.92 -10.47 10.37
N PRO A 138 2.59 -9.61 9.40
CA PRO A 138 3.58 -9.06 8.47
C PRO A 138 4.70 -8.27 9.17
N TYR A 139 4.49 -7.92 10.44
CA TYR A 139 5.46 -7.23 11.31
C TYR A 139 6.00 -8.14 12.43
N ASP A 140 5.85 -9.46 12.29
CA ASP A 140 6.47 -10.42 13.20
C ASP A 140 8.00 -10.30 13.08
N PRO A 141 8.70 -9.87 14.15
CA PRO A 141 10.16 -9.76 14.14
C PRO A 141 10.87 -11.10 14.00
N ASP A 142 10.17 -12.20 14.30
CA ASP A 142 10.70 -13.57 14.22
C ASP A 142 10.40 -14.23 12.85
N ARG A 143 9.80 -13.49 11.90
CA ARG A 143 9.51 -14.00 10.56
C ARG A 143 10.82 -14.29 9.82
N PRO A 144 11.10 -15.54 9.45
CA PRO A 144 12.30 -15.86 8.69
C PRO A 144 12.23 -15.22 7.30
N GLY A 145 13.23 -14.39 6.96
CA GLY A 145 13.41 -13.87 5.60
C GLY A 145 13.20 -12.38 5.39
N LEU A 146 13.40 -11.55 6.42
CA LEU A 146 13.70 -10.11 6.23
C LEU A 146 15.18 -9.87 6.40
#